data_7999f6fd347634ebcdb1fda9c29f73fe
#
_entry.id   7999f6fd347634ebcdb1fda9c29f73fe
#
_cell.length_a   1.000
_cell.length_b   1.000
_cell.length_c   1.000
_cell.angle_alpha   90.00
_cell.angle_beta   90.00
_cell.angle_gamma   90.00
#
_symmetry.space_group_name_H-M   'P 1'
#
loop_
_entity.id
_entity.type
_entity.pdbx_description
1 polymer ?
#
loop_
_entity_poly.entity_id
_entity_poly.type
_entity_poly.pdbx_seq_one_letter_code
_entity_poly.pdbx_strand_id
1 'polypeptide(L)'
;ASDVYKRQKHHWPLGGIRTQLDEEYLDIANRPVHTSSVKNYIKAQQHFGMKSMFYNLCFGALKDAASDGVKEEWYLFKDASHTTKDSHDLPSGWKSNIYLVDPSDKEWQQYMAERNDDVYANFAFDGYQIDQLGKRGTLYNYNGTPVNLREGYASFIEAMKQAHPDKSLVMNAVSRYGARQIGETGKVDFFYNEMWADEADFTHLKAVLYENGVYGNNQLNTVFAAYMNYNKADHRGEFNTAGILLTDAVMFALGGSHLELGGDHMLCKEYFPNDNLTMSEELKTAMVHYYDFLTSYQNLLRDGGTENSIAMNCTNGEMKLNVWPPKLGSVT
;
A
#
# COMPACT_ATOMS: atom_id res chain seq x y z
N ALA A 1 7.96 -3.45 -8.14
CA ALA A 1 8.47 -2.88 -6.88
C ALA A 1 7.78 -3.49 -5.66
N SER A 2 6.45 -3.54 -5.62
CA SER A 2 5.71 -4.09 -4.49
C SER A 2 6.02 -5.56 -4.20
N ASP A 3 6.37 -6.35 -5.19
CA ASP A 3 6.62 -7.79 -5.07
C ASP A 3 7.87 -8.09 -4.22
N VAL A 4 8.93 -7.33 -4.38
CA VAL A 4 10.16 -7.48 -3.58
C VAL A 4 9.88 -7.22 -2.11
N TYR A 5 9.00 -6.28 -1.79
CA TYR A 5 8.66 -5.95 -0.41
C TYR A 5 7.88 -7.05 0.29
N LYS A 6 6.93 -7.67 -0.41
CA LYS A 6 6.10 -8.70 0.19
C LYS A 6 6.87 -9.98 0.52
N ARG A 7 7.97 -10.24 -0.17
CA ARG A 7 8.87 -11.35 0.17
C ARG A 7 9.64 -11.11 1.45
N GLN A 8 9.81 -9.86 1.88
CA GLN A 8 10.47 -9.50 3.14
C GLN A 8 9.49 -9.31 4.30
N LYS A 9 8.20 -9.44 4.03
CA LYS A 9 7.14 -9.31 5.02
C LYS A 9 7.39 -10.24 6.20
N HIS A 10 7.39 -9.72 7.41
CA HIS A 10 7.46 -10.44 8.68
C HIS A 10 8.74 -11.22 8.99
N HIS A 11 9.78 -11.12 8.17
CA HIS A 11 11.09 -11.65 8.50
C HIS A 11 12.06 -10.62 8.93
N TRP A 12 11.72 -9.44 8.61
CA TRP A 12 12.60 -8.36 8.88
C TRP A 12 12.04 -7.55 10.03
N PRO A 13 12.92 -7.33 10.89
CA PRO A 13 13.82 -8.22 11.55
C PRO A 13 13.23 -8.60 12.89
N LEU A 14 12.81 -9.80 12.95
CA LEU A 14 12.48 -10.40 14.22
C LEU A 14 13.78 -10.87 14.84
N GLY A 15 14.41 -10.11 15.66
CA GLY A 15 15.60 -10.50 16.37
C GLY A 15 16.79 -9.60 16.13
N GLY A 16 17.46 -9.25 17.14
CA GLY A 16 18.60 -8.42 17.32
C GLY A 16 19.18 -7.69 16.10
N ILE A 17 19.83 -6.60 16.28
CA ILE A 17 20.50 -5.88 15.19
C ILE A 17 21.43 -6.83 14.45
N ARG A 18 21.14 -7.08 13.18
CA ARG A 18 21.98 -7.89 12.31
C ARG A 18 22.90 -6.99 11.50
N THR A 19 24.16 -7.02 11.80
CA THR A 19 25.19 -6.33 11.01
C THR A 19 25.51 -7.04 9.70
N GLN A 20 25.15 -8.33 9.60
CA GLN A 20 25.36 -9.14 8.40
C GLN A 20 24.15 -10.04 8.16
N LEU A 21 23.63 -10.00 6.93
CA LEU A 21 22.53 -10.83 6.48
C LEU A 21 23.04 -12.14 5.89
N ASP A 22 22.27 -13.21 6.11
CA ASP A 22 22.42 -14.42 5.32
C ASP A 22 22.10 -14.12 3.86
N GLU A 23 22.76 -14.80 2.93
CA GLU A 23 22.46 -14.67 1.50
C GLU A 23 21.05 -15.20 1.17
N GLU A 24 20.62 -16.25 1.84
CA GLU A 24 19.29 -16.83 1.67
C GLU A 24 18.56 -16.87 3.01
N TYR A 25 17.29 -16.47 2.99
CA TYR A 25 16.36 -16.62 4.11
C TYR A 25 14.95 -16.95 3.60
N LEU A 26 14.10 -17.49 4.48
CA LEU A 26 12.73 -17.81 4.14
C LEU A 26 11.78 -16.69 4.53
N ASP A 27 10.88 -16.30 3.63
CA ASP A 27 9.79 -15.38 3.94
C ASP A 27 8.70 -16.03 4.82
N ILE A 28 7.65 -15.28 5.13
CA ILE A 28 6.53 -15.77 5.94
C ILE A 28 5.79 -16.97 5.31
N ALA A 29 5.82 -17.09 4.00
CA ALA A 29 5.23 -18.20 3.26
C ALA A 29 6.22 -19.36 3.03
N ASN A 30 7.36 -19.37 3.75
CA ASN A 30 8.44 -20.34 3.60
C ASN A 30 9.06 -20.39 2.20
N ARG A 31 9.05 -19.26 1.47
CA ARG A 31 9.69 -19.13 0.17
C ARG A 31 11.11 -18.57 0.32
N PRO A 32 12.11 -19.10 -0.43
CA PRO A 32 13.46 -18.57 -0.36
C PRO A 32 13.54 -17.16 -0.94
N VAL A 33 14.26 -16.30 -0.25
CA VAL A 33 14.60 -14.92 -0.68
C VAL A 33 16.10 -14.77 -0.64
N HIS A 34 16.68 -14.25 -1.72
CA HIS A 34 18.12 -14.03 -1.84
C HIS A 34 18.45 -12.55 -1.64
N THR A 35 19.30 -12.25 -0.68
CA THR A 35 19.73 -10.89 -0.34
C THR A 35 20.35 -10.17 -1.52
N SER A 36 21.20 -10.85 -2.29
CA SER A 36 21.82 -10.30 -3.50
C SER A 36 20.80 -9.92 -4.56
N SER A 37 19.76 -10.75 -4.75
CA SER A 37 18.66 -10.46 -5.69
C SER A 37 17.90 -9.21 -5.29
N VAL A 38 17.58 -9.03 -4.00
CA VAL A 38 16.93 -7.82 -3.48
C VAL A 38 17.80 -6.59 -3.73
N LYS A 39 19.09 -6.65 -3.41
CA LYS A 39 20.02 -5.54 -3.63
C LYS A 39 20.15 -5.17 -5.10
N ASN A 40 20.20 -6.15 -5.99
CA ASN A 40 20.27 -5.92 -7.43
C ASN A 40 18.98 -5.30 -7.97
N TYR A 41 17.83 -5.73 -7.46
CA TYR A 41 16.55 -5.16 -7.83
C TYR A 41 16.43 -3.68 -7.42
N ILE A 42 16.83 -3.32 -6.18
CA ILE A 42 16.87 -1.93 -5.72
C ILE A 42 17.77 -1.08 -6.65
N LYS A 43 18.97 -1.57 -6.96
CA LYS A 43 19.87 -0.87 -7.88
C LYS A 43 19.28 -0.68 -9.28
N ALA A 44 18.58 -1.69 -9.79
CA ALA A 44 17.93 -1.59 -11.11
C ALA A 44 16.83 -0.53 -11.10
N GLN A 45 15.99 -0.48 -10.06
CA GLN A 45 14.97 0.55 -9.93
C GLN A 45 15.58 1.95 -9.84
N GLN A 46 16.58 2.14 -9.00
CA GLN A 46 17.27 3.43 -8.83
C GLN A 46 17.97 3.88 -10.12
N HIS A 47 18.48 2.94 -10.92
CA HIS A 47 19.06 3.24 -12.23
C HIS A 47 18.05 3.90 -13.19
N PHE A 48 16.77 3.54 -13.08
CA PHE A 48 15.67 4.17 -13.83
C PHE A 48 15.04 5.37 -13.12
N GLY A 49 15.68 5.91 -12.08
CA GLY A 49 15.19 7.07 -11.34
C GLY A 49 14.01 6.78 -10.39
N MET A 50 13.72 5.50 -10.14
CA MET A 50 12.67 5.11 -9.19
C MET A 50 13.21 5.07 -7.77
N LYS A 51 12.35 5.38 -6.79
CA LYS A 51 12.59 5.12 -5.38
C LYS A 51 12.14 3.72 -5.00
N SER A 52 12.86 3.10 -4.09
CA SER A 52 12.55 1.75 -3.58
C SER A 52 12.17 1.82 -2.10
N MET A 53 11.06 1.23 -1.73
CA MET A 53 10.61 1.14 -0.33
C MET A 53 10.50 -0.34 0.08
N PHE A 54 10.89 -0.67 1.30
CA PHE A 54 10.54 -1.97 1.84
C PHE A 54 9.12 -1.94 2.42
N TYR A 55 8.53 -3.12 2.51
CA TYR A 55 7.17 -3.33 3.00
C TYR A 55 7.17 -4.03 4.37
N ASN A 56 6.36 -3.54 5.29
CA ASN A 56 5.99 -4.28 6.50
C ASN A 56 4.67 -3.76 7.09
N LEU A 57 4.02 -4.57 7.95
CA LEU A 57 2.90 -4.11 8.77
C LEU A 57 3.38 -3.16 9.87
N CYS A 58 2.55 -2.19 10.24
CA CYS A 58 2.81 -1.33 11.40
C CYS A 58 2.63 -2.07 12.74
N PHE A 59 2.00 -3.24 12.75
CA PHE A 59 1.47 -3.84 13.97
C PHE A 59 1.33 -5.37 13.93
N GLY A 60 2.24 -6.06 13.25
CA GLY A 60 2.19 -7.51 13.10
C GLY A 60 3.38 -8.25 13.69
N ALA A 61 3.13 -9.32 14.43
CA ALA A 61 4.14 -10.20 14.99
C ALA A 61 3.79 -11.67 14.74
N LEU A 62 4.81 -12.52 14.52
CA LEU A 62 4.64 -13.97 14.41
C LEU A 62 4.47 -14.59 15.81
N LYS A 63 4.02 -15.84 15.88
CA LYS A 63 3.76 -16.55 17.14
C LYS A 63 4.99 -16.69 18.05
N ASP A 64 6.19 -16.69 17.45
CA ASP A 64 7.46 -16.88 18.14
C ASP A 64 8.24 -15.56 18.33
N ALA A 65 7.60 -14.41 18.06
CA ALA A 65 8.23 -13.10 18.11
C ALA A 65 8.73 -12.69 19.51
N ALA A 66 8.28 -13.34 20.58
CA ALA A 66 8.82 -13.15 21.91
C ALA A 66 10.32 -13.49 22.00
N SER A 67 10.82 -14.46 21.23
CA SER A 67 12.24 -14.78 21.13
C SER A 67 13.06 -13.64 20.52
N ASP A 68 12.40 -12.75 19.82
CA ASP A 68 12.99 -11.61 19.12
C ASP A 68 12.76 -10.28 19.88
N GLY A 69 12.23 -10.36 21.08
CA GLY A 69 12.06 -9.22 21.98
C GLY A 69 10.70 -8.56 21.93
N VAL A 70 9.73 -9.12 21.20
CA VAL A 70 8.34 -8.62 21.22
C VAL A 70 7.71 -8.98 22.56
N LYS A 71 7.21 -7.96 23.26
CA LYS A 71 6.64 -8.09 24.61
C LYS A 71 5.16 -8.42 24.57
N GLU A 72 4.70 -9.15 25.59
CA GLU A 72 3.29 -9.50 25.73
C GLU A 72 2.40 -8.28 25.89
N GLU A 73 2.88 -7.26 26.54
CA GLU A 73 2.18 -6.01 26.83
C GLU A 73 1.91 -5.17 25.57
N TRP A 74 2.57 -5.46 24.47
CA TRP A 74 2.39 -4.73 23.21
C TRP A 74 1.22 -5.27 22.37
N TYR A 75 0.73 -6.50 22.64
CA TYR A 75 -0.32 -7.10 21.83
C TYR A 75 -1.68 -6.42 22.03
N LEU A 76 -2.48 -6.49 20.97
CA LEU A 76 -3.89 -6.13 20.97
C LEU A 76 -4.77 -7.35 21.28
N PHE A 77 -5.82 -7.13 22.05
CA PHE A 77 -6.73 -8.17 22.51
C PHE A 77 -8.16 -7.89 22.06
N LYS A 78 -8.92 -8.98 21.85
CA LYS A 78 -10.36 -8.92 21.53
C LYS A 78 -11.23 -8.63 22.74
N ASP A 79 -10.67 -8.73 23.94
CA ASP A 79 -11.34 -8.53 25.22
C ASP A 79 -10.48 -7.75 26.21
N ALA A 80 -11.17 -7.00 27.11
CA ALA A 80 -10.50 -6.16 28.10
C ALA A 80 -9.74 -6.93 29.19
N SER A 81 -9.96 -8.25 29.29
CA SER A 81 -9.25 -9.14 30.22
C SER A 81 -7.96 -9.69 29.62
N HIS A 82 -7.56 -9.28 28.42
CA HIS A 82 -6.42 -9.71 27.62
C HIS A 82 -6.29 -11.24 27.52
N THR A 83 -7.40 -11.95 27.37
CA THR A 83 -7.42 -13.41 27.26
C THR A 83 -7.22 -13.90 25.84
N THR A 84 -7.65 -13.12 24.85
CA THR A 84 -7.59 -13.49 23.43
C THR A 84 -6.91 -12.42 22.60
N LYS A 85 -5.70 -12.67 22.13
CA LYS A 85 -5.01 -11.77 21.18
C LYS A 85 -5.79 -11.64 19.88
N ASP A 86 -5.80 -10.47 19.30
CA ASP A 86 -6.27 -10.31 17.93
C ASP A 86 -5.23 -10.85 16.95
N SER A 87 -5.70 -11.50 15.90
CA SER A 87 -4.85 -12.10 14.88
C SER A 87 -5.48 -12.03 13.51
N HIS A 88 -4.64 -12.10 12.49
CA HIS A 88 -5.01 -12.30 11.10
C HIS A 88 -4.57 -13.69 10.66
N ASP A 89 -5.53 -14.49 10.20
CA ASP A 89 -5.26 -15.84 9.75
C ASP A 89 -4.56 -15.83 8.39
N LEU A 90 -3.58 -16.68 8.25
CA LEU A 90 -2.82 -16.87 7.02
C LEU A 90 -3.00 -18.31 6.51
N PRO A 91 -2.74 -18.56 5.21
CA PRO A 91 -2.85 -19.89 4.63
C PRO A 91 -2.08 -20.95 5.41
N SER A 92 -2.61 -22.16 5.47
CA SER A 92 -1.93 -23.30 6.07
C SER A 92 -0.58 -23.56 5.38
N GLY A 93 0.45 -23.87 6.15
CA GLY A 93 1.81 -24.05 5.65
C GLY A 93 2.68 -22.78 5.70
N TRP A 94 2.11 -21.63 6.02
CA TRP A 94 2.88 -20.43 6.35
C TRP A 94 3.44 -20.53 7.78
N LYS A 95 4.41 -19.68 8.12
CA LYS A 95 5.12 -19.77 9.42
C LYS A 95 4.19 -19.67 10.62
N SER A 96 3.23 -18.74 10.60
CA SER A 96 2.18 -18.58 11.59
C SER A 96 1.13 -17.59 11.12
N ASN A 97 0.02 -17.47 11.86
CA ASN A 97 -0.83 -16.29 11.80
C ASN A 97 -0.06 -15.05 12.23
N ILE A 98 -0.58 -13.88 11.89
CA ILE A 98 -0.06 -12.60 12.35
C ILE A 98 -0.85 -12.19 13.59
N TYR A 99 -0.17 -12.01 14.73
CA TYR A 99 -0.75 -11.45 15.94
C TYR A 99 -0.57 -9.94 15.95
N LEU A 100 -1.62 -9.21 16.29
CA LEU A 100 -1.59 -7.75 16.18
C LEU A 100 -1.04 -7.10 17.45
N VAL A 101 -0.28 -6.04 17.25
CA VAL A 101 0.37 -5.23 18.29
C VAL A 101 -0.23 -3.84 18.25
N ASP A 102 -0.23 -3.13 19.36
CA ASP A 102 -0.74 -1.76 19.42
C ASP A 102 0.21 -0.79 18.69
N PRO A 103 -0.18 -0.23 17.53
CA PRO A 103 0.68 0.69 16.79
C PRO A 103 0.89 2.03 17.51
N SER A 104 0.12 2.32 18.55
CA SER A 104 0.28 3.52 19.38
C SER A 104 1.25 3.33 20.56
N ASP A 105 1.61 2.09 20.87
CA ASP A 105 2.54 1.78 21.96
C ASP A 105 3.94 2.33 21.64
N LYS A 106 4.51 3.10 22.58
CA LYS A 106 5.78 3.81 22.35
C LYS A 106 6.99 2.87 22.33
N GLU A 107 6.97 1.81 23.11
CA GLU A 107 8.05 0.82 23.09
C GLU A 107 8.02 -0.01 21.80
N TRP A 108 6.82 -0.35 21.31
CA TRP A 108 6.67 -0.98 20.00
C TRP A 108 7.15 -0.08 18.87
N GLN A 109 6.79 1.22 18.89
CA GLN A 109 7.27 2.20 17.92
C GLN A 109 8.80 2.31 17.93
N GLN A 110 9.39 2.37 19.09
CA GLN A 110 10.85 2.37 19.23
C GLN A 110 11.47 1.09 18.70
N TYR A 111 10.93 -0.06 19.08
CA TYR A 111 11.37 -1.36 18.59
C TYR A 111 11.33 -1.42 17.05
N MET A 112 10.25 -0.97 16.43
CA MET A 112 10.14 -0.95 14.97
C MET A 112 11.11 0.03 14.30
N ALA A 113 11.36 1.18 14.90
CA ALA A 113 12.35 2.13 14.41
C ALA A 113 13.76 1.53 14.42
N GLU A 114 14.16 0.87 15.52
CA GLU A 114 15.44 0.16 15.63
C GLU A 114 15.55 -1.00 14.62
N ARG A 115 14.43 -1.70 14.34
CA ARG A 115 14.42 -2.73 13.30
C ARG A 115 14.58 -2.13 11.91
N ASN A 116 13.99 -0.96 11.66
CA ASN A 116 14.16 -0.26 10.40
C ASN A 116 15.60 0.24 10.19
N ASP A 117 16.35 0.55 11.26
CA ASP A 117 17.79 0.83 11.18
C ASP A 117 18.55 -0.32 10.53
N ASP A 118 18.23 -1.58 10.91
CA ASP A 118 18.84 -2.76 10.30
C ASP A 118 18.53 -2.86 8.80
N VAL A 119 17.28 -2.54 8.41
CA VAL A 119 16.88 -2.56 7.00
C VAL A 119 17.70 -1.54 6.21
N TYR A 120 17.76 -0.30 6.68
CA TYR A 120 18.47 0.77 5.99
C TYR A 120 19.99 0.58 5.99
N ALA A 121 20.54 -0.07 7.01
CA ALA A 121 21.97 -0.40 7.06
C ALA A 121 22.38 -1.48 6.04
N ASN A 122 21.47 -2.38 5.70
CA ASN A 122 21.75 -3.53 4.84
C ASN A 122 21.25 -3.39 3.40
N PHE A 123 20.25 -2.53 3.16
CA PHE A 123 19.65 -2.30 1.86
C PHE A 123 19.49 -0.80 1.59
N ALA A 124 19.77 -0.41 0.37
CA ALA A 124 19.66 0.98 -0.08
C ALA A 124 18.21 1.39 -0.35
N PHE A 125 17.27 1.06 0.55
CA PHE A 125 15.91 1.50 0.43
C PHE A 125 15.77 3.01 0.69
N ASP A 126 14.91 3.66 -0.10
CA ASP A 126 14.61 5.07 0.01
C ASP A 126 13.51 5.35 1.05
N GLY A 127 12.78 4.31 1.47
CA GLY A 127 11.67 4.47 2.39
C GLY A 127 11.01 3.18 2.86
N TYR A 128 9.88 3.36 3.54
CA TYR A 128 9.07 2.31 4.15
C TYR A 128 7.62 2.41 3.67
N GLN A 129 7.12 1.36 3.06
CA GLN A 129 5.70 1.16 2.80
C GLN A 129 5.08 0.43 3.99
N ILE A 130 4.31 1.16 4.76
CA ILE A 130 3.62 0.70 5.95
C ILE A 130 2.28 0.09 5.54
N ASP A 131 1.98 -1.09 6.04
CA ASP A 131 0.69 -1.73 5.79
C ASP A 131 -0.11 -1.94 7.08
N GLN A 132 -1.41 -2.15 6.93
CA GLN A 132 -2.38 -2.41 7.98
C GLN A 132 -3.49 -3.34 7.44
N LEU A 133 -4.41 -3.78 8.28
CA LEU A 133 -5.38 -4.82 7.95
C LEU A 133 -6.84 -4.33 7.93
N GLY A 134 -7.06 -3.03 7.68
CA GLY A 134 -8.40 -2.45 7.61
C GLY A 134 -9.09 -2.33 8.96
N LYS A 135 -10.40 -2.15 8.91
CA LYS A 135 -11.23 -2.02 10.10
C LYS A 135 -11.27 -3.32 10.89
N ARG A 136 -10.91 -3.24 12.16
CA ARG A 136 -11.07 -4.32 13.14
C ARG A 136 -12.25 -3.98 14.08
N GLY A 137 -12.74 -4.95 14.83
CA GLY A 137 -13.67 -4.70 15.92
C GLY A 137 -13.06 -3.82 17.02
N THR A 138 -13.75 -3.70 18.16
CA THR A 138 -13.15 -3.06 19.33
C THR A 138 -11.99 -3.91 19.82
N LEU A 139 -10.82 -3.30 19.90
CA LEU A 139 -9.61 -3.93 20.42
C LEU A 139 -9.15 -3.21 21.68
N TYR A 140 -8.46 -3.94 22.53
CA TYR A 140 -7.97 -3.48 23.82
C TYR A 140 -6.47 -3.68 23.90
N ASN A 141 -5.77 -2.76 24.55
CA ASN A 141 -4.38 -2.99 24.95
C ASN A 141 -4.30 -3.94 26.15
N TYR A 142 -3.09 -4.28 26.56
CA TYR A 142 -2.83 -5.18 27.69
C TYR A 142 -3.52 -4.75 29.00
N ASN A 143 -3.69 -3.44 29.22
CA ASN A 143 -4.34 -2.90 30.43
C ASN A 143 -5.87 -2.85 30.31
N GLY A 144 -6.46 -3.43 29.26
CA GLY A 144 -7.91 -3.45 29.06
C GLY A 144 -8.50 -2.12 28.57
N THR A 145 -7.68 -1.18 28.11
CA THR A 145 -8.12 0.09 27.54
C THR A 145 -8.42 -0.09 26.05
N PRO A 146 -9.59 0.39 25.56
CA PRO A 146 -9.90 0.38 24.15
C PRO A 146 -8.87 1.20 23.34
N VAL A 147 -8.42 0.65 22.20
CA VAL A 147 -7.42 1.29 21.31
C VAL A 147 -8.10 1.85 20.07
N ASN A 148 -7.79 3.10 19.74
CA ASN A 148 -8.16 3.71 18.46
C ASN A 148 -7.07 3.47 17.44
N LEU A 149 -7.21 2.45 16.60
CA LEU A 149 -6.21 2.10 15.60
C LEU A 149 -5.90 3.24 14.62
N ARG A 150 -6.88 4.07 14.27
CA ARG A 150 -6.66 5.18 13.33
C ARG A 150 -5.68 6.21 13.90
N GLU A 151 -5.84 6.56 15.17
CA GLU A 151 -4.87 7.44 15.86
C GLU A 151 -3.54 6.73 16.09
N GLY A 152 -3.57 5.41 16.31
CA GLY A 152 -2.37 4.58 16.40
C GLY A 152 -1.55 4.63 15.10
N TYR A 153 -2.19 4.61 13.94
CA TYR A 153 -1.51 4.72 12.65
C TYR A 153 -0.81 6.08 12.48
N ALA A 154 -1.49 7.17 12.80
CA ALA A 154 -0.87 8.49 12.77
C ALA A 154 0.35 8.57 13.71
N SER A 155 0.19 8.11 14.94
CA SER A 155 1.27 8.05 15.94
C SER A 155 2.45 7.21 15.47
N PHE A 156 2.20 6.08 14.80
CA PHE A 156 3.23 5.23 14.24
C PHE A 156 4.00 5.92 13.09
N ILE A 157 3.27 6.55 12.15
CA ILE A 157 3.87 7.33 11.06
C ILE A 157 4.79 8.43 11.60
N GLU A 158 4.32 9.17 12.60
CA GLU A 158 5.13 10.23 13.22
C GLU A 158 6.40 9.68 13.87
N ALA A 159 6.31 8.56 14.59
CA ALA A 159 7.46 7.91 15.20
C ALA A 159 8.48 7.43 14.14
N MET A 160 8.03 6.81 13.07
CA MET A 160 8.92 6.37 11.97
C MET A 160 9.57 7.56 11.26
N LYS A 161 8.81 8.64 11.03
CA LYS A 161 9.37 9.84 10.40
C LYS A 161 10.33 10.60 11.31
N GLN A 162 10.10 10.58 12.61
CA GLN A 162 11.03 11.15 13.57
C GLN A 162 12.36 10.38 13.64
N ALA A 163 12.29 9.04 13.60
CA ALA A 163 13.47 8.19 13.62
C ALA A 163 14.30 8.32 12.31
N HIS A 164 13.62 8.40 11.17
CA HIS A 164 14.23 8.42 9.83
C HIS A 164 13.68 9.60 9.01
N PRO A 165 14.07 10.85 9.31
CA PRO A 165 13.45 12.05 8.72
C PRO A 165 13.68 12.20 7.21
N ASP A 166 14.75 11.64 6.67
CA ASP A 166 15.14 11.64 5.27
C ASP A 166 14.48 10.50 4.46
N LYS A 167 13.83 9.54 5.11
CA LYS A 167 13.20 8.41 4.46
C LYS A 167 11.75 8.72 4.06
N SER A 168 11.38 8.25 2.88
CA SER A 168 10.01 8.30 2.36
C SER A 168 9.09 7.36 3.13
N LEU A 169 7.86 7.79 3.41
CA LEU A 169 6.84 6.95 4.05
C LEU A 169 5.58 6.91 3.20
N VAL A 170 5.00 5.75 3.11
CA VAL A 170 3.66 5.52 2.55
C VAL A 170 2.93 4.57 3.48
N MET A 171 1.66 4.81 3.75
CA MET A 171 0.83 3.88 4.51
C MET A 171 -0.42 3.50 3.73
N ASN A 172 -0.70 2.21 3.68
CA ASN A 172 -1.91 1.69 3.06
C ASN A 172 -3.15 2.11 3.86
N ALA A 173 -4.16 2.62 3.18
CA ALA A 173 -5.49 2.84 3.73
C ALA A 173 -6.45 1.80 3.13
N VAL A 174 -6.47 0.62 3.74
CA VAL A 174 -7.33 -0.51 3.33
C VAL A 174 -8.80 -0.12 3.43
N SER A 175 -9.54 -0.15 2.33
CA SER A 175 -10.95 0.32 2.26
C SER A 175 -11.12 1.69 2.96
N ARG A 176 -10.25 2.63 2.70
CA ARG A 176 -10.19 4.00 3.29
C ARG A 176 -10.00 4.06 4.81
N TYR A 177 -9.81 2.90 5.48
CA TYR A 177 -9.68 2.90 6.94
C TYR A 177 -8.42 3.62 7.41
N GLY A 178 -8.59 4.68 8.18
CA GLY A 178 -7.50 5.51 8.69
C GLY A 178 -6.96 6.56 7.70
N ALA A 179 -7.48 6.65 6.47
CA ALA A 179 -6.99 7.58 5.45
C ALA A 179 -6.88 9.03 5.95
N ARG A 180 -7.88 9.49 6.70
CA ARG A 180 -7.87 10.83 7.29
C ARG A 180 -6.67 11.04 8.21
N GLN A 181 -6.50 10.18 9.21
CA GLN A 181 -5.40 10.28 10.17
C GLN A 181 -4.04 10.17 9.49
N ILE A 182 -3.91 9.28 8.50
CA ILE A 182 -2.69 9.12 7.70
C ILE A 182 -2.36 10.44 6.98
N GLY A 183 -3.32 11.00 6.25
CA GLY A 183 -3.12 12.23 5.47
C GLY A 183 -2.84 13.45 6.33
N GLU A 184 -3.60 13.62 7.42
CA GLU A 184 -3.45 14.76 8.34
C GLU A 184 -2.09 14.81 9.06
N THR A 185 -1.32 13.70 9.09
CA THR A 185 0.07 13.74 9.58
C THR A 185 0.97 14.65 8.73
N GLY A 186 0.68 14.78 7.43
CA GLY A 186 1.56 15.46 6.48
C GLY A 186 2.95 14.80 6.36
N LYS A 187 3.10 13.51 6.71
CA LYS A 187 4.39 12.79 6.75
C LYS A 187 4.50 11.66 5.73
N VAL A 188 3.43 11.36 5.00
CA VAL A 188 3.44 10.39 3.91
C VAL A 188 3.67 11.10 2.58
N ASP A 189 4.31 10.42 1.62
CA ASP A 189 4.65 11.01 0.32
C ASP A 189 3.45 11.01 -0.64
N PHE A 190 2.52 10.07 -0.50
CA PHE A 190 1.26 9.98 -1.24
C PHE A 190 0.27 9.08 -0.52
N PHE A 191 -1.01 9.17 -0.89
CA PHE A 191 -2.02 8.21 -0.45
C PHE A 191 -1.91 6.91 -1.22
N TYR A 192 -1.93 5.81 -0.51
CA TYR A 192 -2.03 4.46 -1.06
C TYR A 192 -3.32 3.83 -0.54
N ASN A 193 -4.25 3.53 -1.44
CA ASN A 193 -5.55 2.97 -1.09
C ASN A 193 -5.72 1.59 -1.71
N GLU A 194 -5.83 0.58 -0.88
CA GLU A 194 -6.17 -0.76 -1.30
C GLU A 194 -7.69 -0.88 -1.42
N MET A 195 -8.15 -1.14 -2.66
CA MET A 195 -9.57 -1.20 -3.00
C MET A 195 -10.07 -2.65 -2.93
N TRP A 196 -11.09 -2.88 -2.13
CA TRP A 196 -11.71 -4.19 -1.96
C TRP A 196 -13.14 -4.23 -2.51
N ALA A 197 -13.80 -5.38 -2.42
CA ALA A 197 -15.11 -5.65 -3.05
C ALA A 197 -16.24 -4.70 -2.61
N ASP A 198 -16.13 -4.08 -1.45
CA ASP A 198 -17.06 -3.05 -0.95
C ASP A 198 -16.87 -1.68 -1.63
N GLU A 199 -15.81 -1.54 -2.44
CA GLU A 199 -15.46 -0.34 -3.19
C GLU A 199 -15.27 -0.64 -4.68
N ALA A 200 -16.17 -1.44 -5.27
CA ALA A 200 -15.98 -2.08 -6.57
C ALA A 200 -16.49 -1.28 -7.79
N ASP A 201 -16.87 -0.02 -7.65
CA ASP A 201 -17.34 0.79 -8.77
C ASP A 201 -16.56 2.11 -8.92
N PHE A 202 -16.72 2.75 -10.08
CA PHE A 202 -16.00 3.98 -10.40
C PHE A 202 -16.39 5.17 -9.53
N THR A 203 -17.55 5.15 -8.88
CA THR A 203 -17.96 6.23 -7.95
C THR A 203 -17.14 6.18 -6.68
N HIS A 204 -16.70 4.99 -6.26
CA HIS A 204 -15.80 4.81 -5.13
C HIS A 204 -14.40 5.39 -5.42
N LEU A 205 -13.86 5.21 -6.65
CA LEU A 205 -12.59 5.83 -7.04
C LEU A 205 -12.64 7.36 -6.89
N LYS A 206 -13.74 7.97 -7.36
CA LYS A 206 -13.97 9.41 -7.20
C LYS A 206 -14.06 9.81 -5.73
N ALA A 207 -14.80 9.04 -4.92
CA ALA A 207 -14.95 9.33 -3.49
C ALA A 207 -13.62 9.27 -2.75
N VAL A 208 -12.79 8.25 -3.02
CA VAL A 208 -11.43 8.12 -2.44
C VAL A 208 -10.59 9.34 -2.77
N LEU A 209 -10.53 9.75 -4.04
CA LEU A 209 -9.74 10.91 -4.46
C LEU A 209 -10.20 12.21 -3.81
N TYR A 210 -11.52 12.42 -3.72
CA TYR A 210 -12.07 13.58 -3.06
C TYR A 210 -11.71 13.62 -1.56
N GLU A 211 -11.90 12.51 -0.85
CA GLU A 211 -11.57 12.40 0.57
C GLU A 211 -10.06 12.60 0.80
N ASN A 212 -9.21 11.95 0.01
CA ASN A 212 -7.76 12.11 0.10
C ASN A 212 -7.33 13.55 -0.19
N GLY A 213 -7.97 14.22 -1.15
CA GLY A 213 -7.76 15.63 -1.42
C GLY A 213 -8.03 16.50 -0.18
N VAL A 214 -9.13 16.24 0.52
CA VAL A 214 -9.47 16.94 1.77
C VAL A 214 -8.45 16.63 2.86
N TYR A 215 -8.12 15.36 3.07
CA TYR A 215 -7.22 14.92 4.16
C TYR A 215 -5.76 15.33 3.94
N GLY A 216 -5.31 15.38 2.71
CA GLY A 216 -3.95 15.80 2.33
C GLY A 216 -3.86 17.28 1.90
N ASN A 217 -4.92 18.09 2.11
CA ASN A 217 -4.96 19.49 1.70
C ASN A 217 -4.60 19.70 0.23
N ASN A 218 -5.01 18.77 -0.64
CA ASN A 218 -4.72 18.73 -2.09
C ASN A 218 -3.22 18.77 -2.46
N GLN A 219 -2.37 18.33 -1.55
CA GLN A 219 -0.92 18.29 -1.77
C GLN A 219 -0.37 16.88 -2.04
N LEU A 220 -1.15 15.85 -1.74
CA LEU A 220 -0.76 14.47 -1.89
C LEU A 220 -1.50 13.80 -3.05
N ASN A 221 -0.77 13.09 -3.87
CA ASN A 221 -1.34 12.24 -4.92
C ASN A 221 -1.97 10.96 -4.34
N THR A 222 -2.82 10.31 -5.11
CA THR A 222 -3.43 9.02 -4.75
C THR A 222 -2.97 7.93 -5.71
N VAL A 223 -2.51 6.82 -5.15
CA VAL A 223 -2.23 5.57 -5.87
C VAL A 223 -3.26 4.53 -5.43
N PHE A 224 -3.97 3.97 -6.39
CA PHE A 224 -4.92 2.89 -6.16
C PHE A 224 -4.22 1.53 -6.26
N ALA A 225 -4.33 0.74 -5.20
CA ALA A 225 -4.03 -0.69 -5.24
C ALA A 225 -5.33 -1.45 -5.49
N ALA A 226 -5.79 -1.41 -6.74
CA ALA A 226 -7.04 -2.04 -7.14
C ALA A 226 -6.77 -3.43 -7.70
N TYR A 227 -7.47 -4.43 -7.17
CA TYR A 227 -7.39 -5.80 -7.64
C TYR A 227 -8.19 -5.98 -8.94
N MET A 228 -7.47 -6.16 -10.04
CA MET A 228 -8.07 -6.25 -11.37
C MET A 228 -8.42 -7.69 -11.74
N ASN A 229 -9.63 -7.90 -12.24
CA ASN A 229 -10.14 -9.21 -12.65
C ASN A 229 -10.02 -10.30 -11.56
N TYR A 230 -10.23 -9.93 -10.29
CA TYR A 230 -10.05 -10.76 -9.10
C TYR A 230 -10.61 -12.18 -9.25
N ASN A 231 -11.84 -12.32 -9.73
CA ASN A 231 -12.51 -13.62 -9.87
C ASN A 231 -11.91 -14.50 -10.99
N LYS A 232 -11.10 -13.94 -11.89
CA LYS A 232 -10.40 -14.71 -12.93
C LYS A 232 -9.03 -15.21 -12.46
N ALA A 233 -8.46 -14.59 -11.43
CA ALA A 233 -7.10 -14.84 -10.98
C ALA A 233 -6.91 -16.17 -10.25
N ASP A 234 -7.95 -17.00 -10.12
CA ASP A 234 -7.84 -18.38 -9.63
C ASP A 234 -7.22 -19.33 -10.67
N HIS A 235 -7.22 -18.94 -11.94
CA HIS A 235 -6.73 -19.75 -13.05
C HIS A 235 -5.81 -18.92 -13.96
N ARG A 236 -4.91 -19.59 -14.66
CA ARG A 236 -4.07 -18.96 -15.68
C ARG A 236 -4.91 -18.41 -16.83
N GLY A 237 -4.55 -17.20 -17.27
CA GLY A 237 -5.26 -16.52 -18.36
C GLY A 237 -4.72 -15.11 -18.61
N GLU A 238 -5.49 -14.32 -19.31
CA GLU A 238 -5.16 -12.93 -19.61
C GLU A 238 -6.15 -11.97 -18.93
N PHE A 239 -5.65 -10.78 -18.62
CA PHE A 239 -6.47 -9.67 -18.19
C PHE A 239 -7.47 -9.27 -19.27
N ASN A 240 -8.63 -8.75 -18.86
CA ASN A 240 -9.59 -8.13 -19.76
C ASN A 240 -9.05 -6.75 -20.20
N THR A 241 -8.45 -6.68 -21.38
CA THR A 241 -7.85 -5.46 -21.93
C THR A 241 -8.79 -4.27 -21.85
N ALA A 242 -10.03 -4.38 -22.33
CA ALA A 242 -10.97 -3.27 -22.32
C ALA A 242 -11.32 -2.81 -20.89
N GLY A 243 -11.50 -3.76 -19.96
CA GLY A 243 -11.79 -3.46 -18.56
C GLY A 243 -10.64 -2.75 -17.87
N ILE A 244 -9.40 -3.19 -18.10
CA ILE A 244 -8.19 -2.54 -17.55
C ILE A 244 -8.09 -1.12 -18.09
N LEU A 245 -8.10 -0.94 -19.41
CA LEU A 245 -7.94 0.37 -20.02
C LEU A 245 -9.04 1.37 -19.61
N LEU A 246 -10.27 0.91 -19.46
CA LEU A 246 -11.34 1.77 -18.97
C LEU A 246 -11.12 2.18 -17.52
N THR A 247 -10.71 1.25 -16.66
CA THR A 247 -10.48 1.53 -15.24
C THR A 247 -9.31 2.50 -15.05
N ASP A 248 -8.20 2.28 -15.75
CA ASP A 248 -7.05 3.18 -15.72
C ASP A 248 -7.36 4.56 -16.30
N ALA A 249 -8.14 4.61 -17.39
CA ALA A 249 -8.60 5.88 -17.94
C ALA A 249 -9.42 6.68 -16.91
N VAL A 250 -10.29 6.02 -16.14
CA VAL A 250 -11.07 6.66 -15.07
C VAL A 250 -10.14 7.13 -13.95
N MET A 251 -9.24 6.28 -13.47
CA MET A 251 -8.28 6.65 -12.41
C MET A 251 -7.43 7.84 -12.82
N PHE A 252 -6.88 7.84 -14.02
CA PHE A 252 -6.01 8.91 -14.53
C PHE A 252 -6.76 10.20 -14.78
N ALA A 253 -7.98 10.12 -15.35
CA ALA A 253 -8.83 11.28 -15.55
C ALA A 253 -9.25 11.95 -14.23
N LEU A 254 -9.35 11.18 -13.16
CA LEU A 254 -9.63 11.66 -11.81
C LEU A 254 -8.37 12.21 -11.11
N GLY A 255 -7.19 12.08 -11.70
CA GLY A 255 -5.92 12.53 -11.13
C GLY A 255 -5.22 11.51 -10.24
N GLY A 256 -5.69 10.26 -10.20
CA GLY A 256 -5.04 9.16 -9.50
C GLY A 256 -4.03 8.40 -10.36
N SER A 257 -3.39 7.43 -9.75
CA SER A 257 -2.51 6.46 -10.42
C SER A 257 -2.87 5.04 -9.98
N HIS A 258 -2.58 4.05 -10.81
CA HIS A 258 -2.81 2.65 -10.50
C HIS A 258 -1.51 1.94 -10.13
N LEU A 259 -1.57 0.98 -9.21
CA LEU A 259 -0.42 0.17 -8.83
C LEU A 259 -0.22 -0.97 -9.83
N GLU A 260 0.92 -0.94 -10.54
CA GLU A 260 1.36 -1.99 -11.44
C GLU A 260 2.45 -2.86 -10.79
N LEU A 261 2.47 -4.15 -11.12
CA LEU A 261 3.46 -5.08 -10.57
C LEU A 261 4.74 -5.21 -11.41
N GLY A 262 4.73 -4.67 -12.60
CA GLY A 262 5.83 -4.76 -13.56
C GLY A 262 5.82 -6.05 -14.40
N GLY A 263 6.62 -6.08 -15.45
CA GLY A 263 6.60 -7.13 -16.44
C GLY A 263 5.29 -7.14 -17.22
N ASP A 264 4.63 -8.30 -17.22
CA ASP A 264 3.31 -8.48 -17.83
C ASP A 264 2.21 -8.77 -16.79
N HIS A 265 2.44 -8.40 -15.55
CA HIS A 265 1.51 -8.61 -14.44
C HIS A 265 1.03 -7.30 -13.83
N MET A 266 -0.17 -7.33 -13.25
CA MET A 266 -0.70 -6.28 -12.39
C MET A 266 -1.39 -6.90 -11.17
N LEU A 267 -1.78 -6.07 -10.21
CA LEU A 267 -2.46 -6.51 -9.01
C LEU A 267 -3.81 -7.15 -9.35
N CYS A 268 -3.97 -8.44 -9.07
CA CYS A 268 -5.21 -9.16 -9.40
C CYS A 268 -5.80 -9.94 -8.22
N LYS A 269 -4.97 -10.48 -7.32
CA LYS A 269 -5.43 -11.24 -6.16
C LYS A 269 -4.37 -11.28 -5.06
N GLU A 270 -4.81 -11.33 -3.80
CA GLU A 270 -3.97 -11.72 -2.67
C GLU A 270 -3.72 -13.26 -2.73
N TYR A 271 -2.73 -13.85 -2.13
CA TYR A 271 -1.51 -13.22 -1.62
C TYR A 271 -0.49 -13.19 -2.74
N PHE A 272 0.12 -12.06 -2.95
CA PHE A 272 0.97 -11.96 -4.10
C PHE A 272 2.49 -12.16 -3.83
N PRO A 273 3.17 -12.36 -4.95
CA PRO A 273 2.65 -12.20 -6.29
C PRO A 273 1.62 -13.29 -6.64
N ASN A 274 0.46 -12.88 -7.17
CA ASN A 274 -0.39 -13.76 -7.94
C ASN A 274 -0.10 -13.47 -9.41
N ASP A 275 0.47 -14.40 -10.12
CA ASP A 275 0.92 -14.31 -11.51
C ASP A 275 0.12 -15.22 -12.47
N ASN A 276 -1.11 -15.57 -12.06
CA ASN A 276 -1.99 -16.35 -12.92
C ASN A 276 -2.49 -15.58 -14.14
N LEU A 277 -2.70 -14.27 -14.01
CA LEU A 277 -3.11 -13.43 -15.14
C LEU A 277 -1.93 -12.65 -15.70
N THR A 278 -1.84 -12.60 -17.03
CA THR A 278 -0.82 -11.85 -17.77
C THR A 278 -1.47 -10.82 -18.68
N MET A 279 -0.75 -9.76 -18.99
CA MET A 279 -1.17 -8.80 -20.02
C MET A 279 -0.92 -9.39 -21.41
N SER A 280 -1.91 -9.25 -22.30
CA SER A 280 -1.68 -9.45 -23.73
C SER A 280 -0.70 -8.41 -24.27
N GLU A 281 -0.09 -8.67 -25.43
CA GLU A 281 0.80 -7.69 -26.08
C GLU A 281 0.08 -6.38 -26.44
N GLU A 282 -1.22 -6.48 -26.77
CA GLU A 282 -2.07 -5.31 -26.97
C GLU A 282 -2.18 -4.47 -25.69
N LEU A 283 -2.45 -5.11 -24.55
CA LEU A 283 -2.57 -4.42 -23.26
C LEU A 283 -1.24 -3.81 -22.84
N LYS A 284 -0.13 -4.53 -22.94
CA LYS A 284 1.22 -3.99 -22.63
C LYS A 284 1.52 -2.73 -23.43
N THR A 285 1.26 -2.75 -24.74
CA THR A 285 1.47 -1.59 -25.61
C THR A 285 0.58 -0.42 -25.21
N ALA A 286 -0.69 -0.68 -24.94
CA ALA A 286 -1.62 0.35 -24.51
C ALA A 286 -1.24 0.95 -23.16
N MET A 287 -0.78 0.14 -22.20
CA MET A 287 -0.35 0.62 -20.87
C MET A 287 0.84 1.57 -20.99
N VAL A 288 1.83 1.27 -21.86
CA VAL A 288 2.92 2.22 -22.09
C VAL A 288 2.38 3.57 -22.56
N HIS A 289 1.47 3.59 -23.53
CA HIS A 289 0.88 4.83 -24.03
C HIS A 289 0.06 5.56 -22.94
N TYR A 290 -0.65 4.82 -22.08
CA TYR A 290 -1.42 5.40 -20.97
C TYR A 290 -0.50 6.09 -19.96
N TYR A 291 0.60 5.45 -19.57
CA TYR A 291 1.55 6.03 -18.64
C TYR A 291 2.37 7.17 -19.26
N ASP A 292 2.73 7.08 -20.53
CA ASP A 292 3.34 8.19 -21.27
C ASP A 292 2.41 9.40 -21.30
N PHE A 293 1.11 9.18 -21.55
CA PHE A 293 0.10 10.22 -21.54
C PHE A 293 -0.06 10.81 -20.12
N LEU A 294 -0.21 9.96 -19.09
CA LEU A 294 -0.31 10.40 -17.71
C LEU A 294 0.88 11.25 -17.29
N THR A 295 2.09 10.85 -17.66
CA THR A 295 3.32 11.58 -17.34
C THR A 295 3.41 12.89 -18.10
N SER A 296 3.14 12.87 -19.39
CA SER A 296 3.25 14.06 -20.26
C SER A 296 2.23 15.14 -19.91
N TYR A 297 1.05 14.74 -19.44
CA TYR A 297 -0.06 15.64 -19.10
C TYR A 297 -0.36 15.69 -17.61
N GLN A 298 0.60 15.36 -16.76
CA GLN A 298 0.48 15.35 -15.31
C GLN A 298 -0.10 16.68 -14.77
N ASN A 299 0.39 17.80 -15.26
CA ASN A 299 -0.06 19.14 -14.86
C ASN A 299 -1.53 19.43 -15.21
N LEU A 300 -2.10 18.72 -16.18
CA LEU A 300 -3.49 18.84 -16.57
C LEU A 300 -4.38 17.85 -15.82
N LEU A 301 -3.88 16.65 -15.57
CA LEU A 301 -4.65 15.55 -14.96
C LEU A 301 -4.62 15.59 -13.43
N ARG A 302 -3.50 15.98 -12.81
CA ARG A 302 -3.30 15.89 -11.36
C ARG A 302 -3.10 17.24 -10.67
N ASP A 303 -2.36 18.14 -11.26
CA ASP A 303 -1.83 19.31 -10.55
C ASP A 303 -2.75 20.54 -10.60
N GLY A 304 -4.04 20.35 -10.50
CA GLY A 304 -4.97 21.48 -10.33
C GLY A 304 -6.20 21.48 -11.21
N GLY A 305 -6.66 20.32 -11.61
CA GLY A 305 -7.96 20.16 -12.27
C GLY A 305 -9.13 20.56 -11.37
N THR A 306 -10.20 21.08 -11.94
CA THR A 306 -11.48 21.26 -11.26
C THR A 306 -12.56 20.45 -11.96
N GLU A 307 -13.42 19.80 -11.17
CA GLU A 307 -14.53 19.04 -11.73
C GLU A 307 -15.48 19.97 -12.48
N ASN A 308 -15.83 19.59 -13.71
CA ASN A 308 -16.86 20.22 -14.50
C ASN A 308 -17.79 19.14 -15.09
N SER A 309 -19.08 19.37 -15.03
CA SER A 309 -20.08 18.46 -15.60
C SER A 309 -20.57 19.00 -16.93
N ILE A 310 -20.28 18.27 -18.01
CA ILE A 310 -20.80 18.55 -19.35
C ILE A 310 -21.84 17.53 -19.69
N ALA A 311 -23.08 18.01 -19.98
CA ALA A 311 -24.12 17.15 -20.53
C ALA A 311 -23.83 16.93 -22.02
N MET A 312 -23.67 15.67 -22.42
CA MET A 312 -23.54 15.32 -23.82
C MET A 312 -24.80 14.58 -24.25
N ASN A 313 -25.47 15.11 -25.28
CA ASN A 313 -26.55 14.42 -25.96
C ASN A 313 -25.93 13.54 -27.03
N CYS A 314 -26.10 12.22 -26.95
CA CYS A 314 -25.80 11.32 -28.03
C CYS A 314 -27.12 10.74 -28.59
N THR A 315 -27.09 10.20 -29.81
CA THR A 315 -28.26 9.69 -30.54
C THR A 315 -29.05 8.62 -29.78
N ASN A 316 -28.49 8.05 -28.70
CA ASN A 316 -29.10 6.96 -27.94
C ASN A 316 -29.38 7.33 -26.46
N GLY A 317 -29.45 8.61 -26.14
CA GLY A 317 -29.75 9.12 -24.80
C GLY A 317 -28.80 10.18 -24.32
N GLU A 318 -29.05 10.72 -23.13
CA GLU A 318 -28.17 11.67 -22.50
C GLU A 318 -27.02 10.92 -21.82
N MET A 319 -25.79 11.29 -22.16
CA MET A 319 -24.60 10.87 -21.45
C MET A 319 -24.05 12.05 -20.69
N LYS A 320 -23.96 11.95 -19.36
CA LYS A 320 -23.27 12.91 -18.53
C LYS A 320 -21.83 12.49 -18.34
N LEU A 321 -20.91 13.25 -18.88
CA LEU A 321 -19.48 13.10 -18.61
C LEU A 321 -19.04 14.16 -17.58
N ASN A 322 -18.42 13.68 -16.52
CA ASN A 322 -17.67 14.57 -15.63
C ASN A 322 -16.30 14.76 -16.26
N VAL A 323 -16.02 15.99 -16.65
CA VAL A 323 -14.72 16.38 -17.18
C VAL A 323 -13.98 17.16 -16.11
N TRP A 324 -12.73 16.88 -15.91
CA TRP A 324 -11.84 17.62 -15.04
C TRP A 324 -11.00 18.59 -15.88
N PRO A 325 -11.48 19.82 -16.16
CA PRO A 325 -10.60 20.76 -16.81
C PRO A 325 -9.47 21.11 -15.83
N PRO A 326 -8.24 21.19 -16.32
CA PRO A 326 -7.15 21.67 -15.48
C PRO A 326 -7.49 23.07 -14.96
N LYS A 327 -7.03 23.39 -13.76
CA LYS A 327 -6.89 24.77 -13.31
C LYS A 327 -5.80 25.46 -14.14
N LEU A 328 -5.83 25.37 -15.42
CA LEU A 328 -5.07 26.27 -16.22
C LEU A 328 -5.69 27.64 -15.98
N GLY A 329 -4.99 28.48 -15.25
CA GLY A 329 -5.17 29.87 -15.38
C GLY A 329 -5.19 30.11 -16.88
N SER A 330 -6.38 30.39 -17.41
CA SER A 330 -6.61 30.85 -18.79
C SER A 330 -5.44 30.60 -19.74
N VAL A 331 -5.41 29.43 -20.40
CA VAL A 331 -4.83 29.40 -21.73
C VAL A 331 -5.83 30.15 -22.61
N THR A 332 -5.65 31.46 -22.71
CA THR A 332 -6.19 32.27 -23.77
C THR A 332 -5.39 32.01 -25.03
#